data_3efed139e699fdb201d8ec904084c8ef
#
_entry.id   3efed139e699fdb201d8ec904084c8ef
#
_cell.length_a   1.000
_cell.length_b   1.000
_cell.length_c   1.000
_cell.angle_alpha   90.00
_cell.angle_beta   90.00
_cell.angle_gamma   90.00
#
_symmetry.space_group_name_H-M   'P 1'
#
loop_
_entity.id
_entity.type
_entity.pdbx_description
1 polymer ?
#
loop_
_entity_poly.entity_id
_entity_poly.type
_entity_poly.pdbx_seq_one_letter_code
_entity_poly.pdbx_strand_id
1 'polypeptide(L)'
;MNVLKGNIAEVRVNGELSIVRVDVKDHLLSCIVIDTPETADYLMPGAEVKVIFKETEVIIAIGETQGISLRNKFRGKVVRIDSDILLSKLAIDTPVGEI
;
A
#
# COMPACT_ATOMS: atom_id res chain seq x y z
N MET A 1 -1.67 -12.82 0.56
CA MET A 1 -1.05 -11.69 -0.14
C MET A 1 -2.12 -10.67 -0.51
N ASN A 2 -1.85 -9.41 -0.26
CA ASN A 2 -2.79 -8.33 -0.57
C ASN A 2 -2.50 -7.73 -1.93
N VAL A 3 -3.55 -7.48 -2.72
CA VAL A 3 -3.46 -6.87 -4.05
C VAL A 3 -4.46 -5.73 -4.14
N LEU A 4 -3.97 -4.52 -4.34
CA LEU A 4 -4.79 -3.34 -4.53
C LEU A 4 -4.60 -2.80 -5.94
N LYS A 5 -5.69 -2.62 -6.67
CA LYS A 5 -5.65 -2.04 -8.02
C LYS A 5 -5.73 -0.53 -7.94
N GLY A 6 -4.90 0.14 -8.70
CA GLY A 6 -4.88 1.59 -8.75
C GLY A 6 -4.22 2.14 -9.99
N ASN A 7 -4.09 3.44 -10.02
CA ASN A 7 -3.47 4.17 -11.12
C ASN A 7 -2.34 5.03 -10.58
N ILE A 8 -1.24 5.09 -11.30
CA ILE A 8 -0.13 5.96 -10.93
C ILE A 8 -0.58 7.42 -11.04
N ALA A 9 -0.48 8.15 -9.93
CA ALA A 9 -0.80 9.57 -9.88
C ALA A 9 0.44 10.45 -10.09
N GLU A 10 1.59 10.02 -9.56
CA GLU A 10 2.83 10.79 -9.62
C GLU A 10 4.04 9.87 -9.61
N VAL A 11 5.07 10.25 -10.36
CA VAL A 11 6.37 9.58 -10.36
C VAL A 11 7.44 10.64 -10.12
N ARG A 12 8.24 10.45 -9.06
CA ARG A 12 9.41 11.28 -8.78
C ARG A 12 10.67 10.44 -8.88
N VAL A 13 11.58 10.86 -9.75
CA VAL A 13 12.84 10.18 -9.95
C VAL A 13 13.91 10.79 -9.04
N ASN A 14 14.67 9.93 -8.38
CA ASN A 14 15.84 10.33 -7.59
C ASN A 14 16.96 9.32 -7.85
N GLY A 15 17.89 9.69 -8.76
CA GLY A 15 18.92 8.78 -9.21
C GLY A 15 18.32 7.61 -9.99
N GLU A 16 18.57 6.40 -9.54
CA GLU A 16 18.04 5.17 -10.15
C GLU A 16 16.75 4.69 -9.49
N LEU A 17 16.23 5.43 -8.52
CA LEU A 17 15.02 5.11 -7.80
C LEU A 17 13.87 6.02 -8.21
N SER A 18 12.66 5.51 -8.12
CA SER A 18 11.44 6.31 -8.26
C SER A 18 10.60 6.20 -7.02
N ILE A 19 10.06 7.33 -6.58
CA ILE A 19 8.98 7.37 -5.60
C ILE A 19 7.69 7.48 -6.39
N VAL A 20 6.85 6.47 -6.28
CA VAL A 20 5.61 6.37 -7.03
C VAL A 20 4.44 6.54 -6.10
N ARG A 21 3.54 7.46 -6.41
CA ARG A 21 2.28 7.59 -5.71
C ARG A 21 1.18 6.96 -6.56
N VAL A 22 0.49 6.02 -5.96
CA VAL A 22 -0.58 5.25 -6.59
C VAL A 22 -1.90 5.65 -5.97
N ASP A 23 -2.85 6.06 -6.81
CA ASP A 23 -4.21 6.32 -6.39
C ASP A 23 -5.00 5.02 -6.36
N VAL A 24 -5.45 4.64 -5.16
CA VAL A 24 -6.33 3.50 -4.93
C VAL A 24 -7.59 4.02 -4.25
N LYS A 25 -8.71 4.04 -4.97
CA LYS A 25 -10.01 4.51 -4.45
C LYS A 25 -9.91 5.89 -3.77
N ASP A 26 -9.26 6.83 -4.44
CA ASP A 26 -9.05 8.21 -3.96
C ASP A 26 -8.09 8.34 -2.77
N HIS A 27 -7.33 7.29 -2.47
CA HIS A 27 -6.27 7.33 -1.46
C HIS A 27 -4.91 7.13 -2.13
N LEU A 28 -3.95 7.98 -1.78
CA LEU A 28 -2.59 7.91 -2.34
C LEU A 28 -1.71 7.00 -1.49
N LEU A 29 -1.16 5.99 -2.12
CA LEU A 29 -0.13 5.12 -1.55
C LEU A 29 1.22 5.50 -2.12
N SER A 30 2.24 5.56 -1.26
CA SER A 30 3.61 5.83 -1.67
C SER A 30 4.40 4.53 -1.74
N CYS A 31 5.07 4.32 -2.86
CA CYS A 31 5.90 3.14 -3.10
C CYS A 31 7.28 3.59 -3.60
N ILE A 32 8.30 2.82 -3.27
CA ILE A 32 9.64 3.00 -3.82
C ILE A 32 9.89 1.90 -4.83
N VAL A 33 10.29 2.28 -6.04
CA VAL A 33 10.58 1.34 -7.13
C VAL A 33 12.01 1.55 -7.57
N ILE A 34 12.75 0.44 -7.72
CA ILE A 34 14.17 0.47 -8.16
C ILE A 34 14.22 0.48 -9.69
N ASP A 35 13.49 1.40 -10.29
CA ASP A 35 13.44 1.66 -11.72
C ASP A 35 13.11 3.13 -11.94
N THR A 36 13.30 3.58 -13.16
CA THR A 36 12.90 4.93 -13.60
C THR A 36 12.03 4.80 -14.84
N PRO A 37 11.36 5.87 -15.31
CA PRO A 37 10.62 5.83 -16.57
C PRO A 37 11.48 5.40 -17.77
N GLU A 38 12.79 5.57 -17.71
CA GLU A 38 13.70 5.12 -18.77
C GLU A 38 13.92 3.61 -18.76
N THR A 39 13.82 2.96 -17.59
CA THR A 39 14.06 1.51 -17.43
C THR A 39 12.77 0.71 -17.32
N ALA A 40 11.65 1.35 -17.02
CA ALA A 40 10.35 0.71 -16.90
C ALA A 40 9.26 1.59 -17.50
N ASP A 41 8.70 1.18 -18.61
CA ASP A 41 7.74 1.97 -19.39
C ASP A 41 6.43 2.25 -18.65
N TYR A 42 6.04 1.39 -17.69
CA TYR A 42 4.80 1.58 -16.95
C TYR A 42 4.86 2.71 -15.92
N LEU A 43 6.05 3.22 -15.61
CA LEU A 43 6.22 4.30 -14.63
C LEU A 43 5.83 5.65 -15.22
N MET A 44 4.55 5.82 -15.44
CA MET A 44 3.94 7.03 -15.99
C MET A 44 2.63 7.34 -15.28
N PRO A 45 2.31 8.63 -15.05
CA PRO A 45 1.00 9.02 -14.54
C PRO A 45 -0.13 8.45 -15.41
N GLY A 46 -1.15 7.92 -14.77
CA GLY A 46 -2.30 7.31 -15.45
C GLY A 46 -2.17 5.80 -15.71
N ALA A 47 -0.99 5.22 -15.58
CA ALA A 47 -0.81 3.79 -15.79
C ALA A 47 -1.57 2.97 -14.74
N GLU A 48 -2.26 1.93 -15.17
CA GLU A 48 -2.91 0.97 -14.28
C GLU A 48 -1.86 0.06 -13.67
N VAL A 49 -1.88 -0.06 -12.34
CA VAL A 49 -0.94 -0.89 -11.61
C VAL A 49 -1.63 -1.63 -10.48
N LYS A 50 -0.95 -2.63 -9.94
CA LYS A 50 -1.36 -3.33 -8.72
C LYS A 50 -0.31 -3.09 -7.66
N VAL A 51 -0.78 -2.72 -6.46
CA VAL A 51 0.07 -2.63 -5.28
C VAL A 51 -0.08 -3.96 -4.54
N ILE A 52 1.02 -4.69 -4.42
CA ILE A 52 1.03 -6.02 -3.83
C ILE A 52 1.91 -6.01 -2.59
N PHE A 53 1.37 -6.51 -1.48
CA PHE A 53 2.13 -6.63 -0.25
C PHE A 53 1.68 -7.84 0.55
N LYS A 54 2.61 -8.38 1.35
CA LYS A 54 2.33 -9.55 2.18
C LYS A 54 1.62 -9.15 3.46
N GLU A 55 0.87 -10.08 4.03
CA GLU A 55 0.21 -9.91 5.33
C GLU A 55 1.22 -9.55 6.42
N THR A 56 2.42 -10.09 6.34
CA THR A 56 3.50 -9.83 7.31
C THR A 56 4.09 -8.42 7.21
N GLU A 57 3.76 -7.68 6.15
CA GLU A 57 4.22 -6.30 5.96
C GLU A 57 3.22 -5.27 6.51
N VAL A 58 2.12 -5.73 7.05
CA VAL A 58 1.08 -4.87 7.62
C VAL A 58 1.28 -4.73 9.12
N ILE A 59 1.37 -3.49 9.59
CA ILE A 59 1.48 -3.16 11.00
C ILE A 59 0.12 -2.66 11.47
N ILE A 60 -0.36 -3.22 12.58
CA ILE A 60 -1.64 -2.85 13.18
C ILE A 60 -1.38 -2.01 14.42
N ALA A 61 -2.04 -0.86 14.49
CA ALA A 61 -1.98 0.02 15.64
C ALA A 61 -3.37 0.41 16.09
N ILE A 62 -3.53 0.67 17.38
CA ILE A 62 -4.77 1.12 18.00
C ILE A 62 -4.58 2.56 18.48
N GLY A 63 -5.59 3.39 18.24
CA GLY A 63 -5.58 4.78 18.70
C GLY A 63 -4.85 5.72 17.74
N GLU A 64 -4.21 6.73 18.28
CA GLU A 64 -3.53 7.76 17.49
C GLU A 64 -2.24 7.23 16.87
N THR A 65 -2.06 7.50 15.58
CA THR A 65 -0.90 7.02 14.81
C THR A 65 -0.01 8.14 14.28
N GLN A 66 -0.21 9.37 14.74
CA GLN A 66 0.55 10.53 14.27
C GLN A 66 2.04 10.42 14.57
N GLY A 67 2.42 9.76 15.66
CA GLY A 67 3.81 9.55 16.03
C GLY A 67 4.52 8.41 15.31
N ILE A 68 3.81 7.69 14.45
CA ILE A 68 4.37 6.55 13.70
C ILE A 68 4.85 7.04 12.33
N SER A 69 6.13 6.86 12.04
CA SER A 69 6.72 7.34 10.80
C SER A 69 6.58 6.34 9.66
N LEU A 70 5.35 6.00 9.35
CA LEU A 70 4.97 5.20 8.18
C LEU A 70 4.21 6.10 7.21
N ARG A 71 4.49 5.97 5.92
CA ARG A 71 3.83 6.79 4.91
C ARG A 71 2.41 6.33 4.58
N ASN A 72 2.22 5.02 4.50
CA ASN A 72 0.92 4.45 4.14
C ASN A 72 0.18 4.03 5.40
N LYS A 73 -0.85 4.78 5.74
CA LYS A 73 -1.67 4.53 6.92
C LYS A 73 -3.15 4.60 6.56
N PHE A 74 -3.92 3.62 7.04
CA PHE A 74 -5.36 3.59 6.84
C PHE A 74 -6.05 3.30 8.15
N ARG A 75 -7.20 3.92 8.35
CA ARG A 75 -8.14 3.50 9.39
C ARG A 75 -8.93 2.31 8.87
N GLY A 76 -9.20 1.37 9.74
CA GLY A 76 -9.98 0.21 9.36
C GLY A 76 -10.69 -0.40 10.55
N LYS A 77 -11.57 -1.35 10.26
CA LYS A 77 -12.25 -2.15 11.25
C LYS A 77 -11.94 -3.62 11.03
N VAL A 78 -11.65 -4.33 12.10
CA VAL A 78 -11.51 -5.79 12.04
C VAL A 78 -12.89 -6.38 11.79
N VAL A 79 -13.05 -7.07 10.67
CA VAL A 79 -14.33 -7.68 10.28
C VAL A 79 -14.33 -9.19 10.44
N ARG A 80 -13.16 -9.81 10.55
CA ARG A 80 -13.05 -11.25 10.78
C ARG A 80 -11.73 -11.57 11.49
N ILE A 81 -11.79 -12.52 12.40
CA ILE A 81 -10.62 -13.04 13.11
C ILE A 81 -10.65 -14.56 13.00
N ASP A 82 -9.61 -15.12 12.39
CA ASP A 82 -9.38 -16.56 12.35
C ASP A 82 -8.20 -16.86 13.26
N SER A 83 -8.45 -17.50 14.39
CA SER A 83 -7.44 -17.81 15.39
C SER A 83 -7.01 -19.26 15.31
N ASP A 84 -5.70 -19.49 15.39
CA ASP A 84 -5.10 -20.79 15.53
C ASP A 84 -4.23 -20.81 16.80
N ILE A 85 -3.56 -21.90 17.07
CA ILE A 85 -2.78 -22.06 18.31
C ILE A 85 -1.66 -21.02 18.42
N LEU A 86 -0.98 -20.71 17.31
CA LEU A 86 0.17 -19.81 17.31
C LEU A 86 -0.10 -18.46 16.64
N LEU A 87 -1.03 -18.41 15.70
CA LEU A 87 -1.26 -17.24 14.87
C LEU A 87 -2.74 -16.92 14.78
N SER A 88 -3.03 -15.64 14.64
CA SER A 88 -4.36 -15.15 14.29
C SER A 88 -4.30 -14.41 12.96
N LYS A 89 -5.27 -14.64 12.09
CA LYS A 89 -5.43 -13.91 10.85
C LYS A 89 -6.57 -12.94 11.01
N LEU A 90 -6.30 -11.68 10.69
CA LEU A 90 -7.30 -10.61 10.73
C LEU A 90 -7.68 -10.19 9.33
N ALA A 91 -8.96 -9.97 9.10
CA ALA A 91 -9.43 -9.27 7.92
C ALA A 91 -9.91 -7.89 8.35
N ILE A 92 -9.40 -6.85 7.72
CA ILE A 92 -9.62 -5.46 8.09
C ILE A 92 -10.27 -4.75 6.92
N ASP A 93 -11.44 -4.16 7.15
CA ASP A 93 -12.10 -3.31 6.16
C ASP A 93 -11.50 -1.91 6.21
N THR A 94 -10.97 -1.45 5.09
CA THR A 94 -10.32 -0.14 4.95
C THR A 94 -10.91 0.62 3.76
N PRO A 95 -10.66 1.95 3.64
CA PRO A 95 -11.08 2.72 2.47
C PRO A 95 -10.52 2.22 1.14
N VAL A 96 -9.42 1.47 1.15
CA VAL A 96 -8.81 0.92 -0.08
C VAL A 96 -9.22 -0.53 -0.34
N GLY A 97 -10.08 -1.10 0.49
CA GLY A 97 -10.56 -2.47 0.41
C GLY A 97 -10.22 -3.29 1.63
N GLU A 98 -10.55 -4.56 1.60
CA GLU A 98 -10.23 -5.48 2.68
C GLU A 98 -8.75 -5.90 2.60
N ILE A 99 -8.11 -5.78 3.73
CA ILE A 99 -6.69 -6.16 3.90
C ILE A 99 -6.57 -7.32 4.88
#